data_6c8b526623935b28dd28222af3b77b8e
#
_entry.id   6c8b526623935b28dd28222af3b77b8e
#
_cell.length_a   1.000
_cell.length_b   1.000
_cell.length_c   1.000
_cell.angle_alpha   90.00
_cell.angle_beta   90.00
_cell.angle_gamma   90.00
#
_symmetry.space_group_name_H-M   'P 1'
#
loop_
_entity.id
_entity.type
_entity.pdbx_description
1 polymer ?
#
loop_
_entity_poly.entity_id
_entity_poly.type
_entity_poly.pdbx_seq_one_letter_code
_entity_poly.pdbx_strand_id
1 'polypeptide(L)' 'MISSEQIKASRALLGWSAAELAKRSNVGATTLRRYEMVGGVPSANLSVLLKLKSTLESSGIEFTGDPLVNPGVTLNLKG' A
#
# COMPACT_ATOMS: atom_id res chain seq x y z
N MET A 1 -5.74 8.66 -2.46
CA MET A 1 -5.06 7.72 -3.37
C MET A 1 -3.65 7.44 -2.87
N ILE A 2 -3.13 6.27 -3.13
CA ILE A 2 -1.79 5.89 -2.72
C ILE A 2 -0.99 5.44 -3.94
N SER A 3 0.33 5.64 -3.89
CA SER A 3 1.22 5.26 -4.98
C SER A 3 1.78 3.85 -4.75
N SER A 4 2.33 3.26 -5.81
CA SER A 4 3.00 1.97 -5.69
C SER A 4 4.19 2.07 -4.74
N GLU A 5 4.89 3.20 -4.73
CA GLU A 5 6.00 3.44 -3.80
C GLU A 5 5.51 3.42 -2.35
N GLN A 6 4.36 4.02 -2.08
CA GLN A 6 3.80 4.02 -0.74
C GLN A 6 3.39 2.62 -0.30
N ILE A 7 2.85 1.81 -1.21
CA ILE A 7 2.49 0.42 -0.90
C ILE A 7 3.75 -0.37 -0.52
N LYS A 8 4.80 -0.27 -1.32
CA LYS A 8 6.05 -1.00 -1.06
C LYS A 8 6.71 -0.53 0.23
N ALA A 9 6.76 0.78 0.46
CA ALA A 9 7.35 1.32 1.68
C ALA A 9 6.57 0.90 2.92
N SER A 10 5.25 0.87 2.84
CA SER A 10 4.40 0.42 3.93
C SER A 10 4.68 -1.04 4.29
N ARG A 11 4.80 -1.90 3.27
CA ARG A 11 5.14 -3.30 3.51
C ARG A 11 6.49 -3.43 4.21
N ALA A 12 7.48 -2.66 3.73
CA ALA A 12 8.81 -2.70 4.33
C ALA A 12 8.78 -2.30 5.80
N LEU A 13 8.05 -1.24 6.13
CA LEU A 13 7.91 -0.79 7.51
C LEU A 13 7.25 -1.83 8.39
N LEU A 14 6.27 -2.55 7.85
CA LEU A 14 5.54 -3.58 8.60
C LEU A 14 6.25 -4.92 8.61
N GLY A 15 7.29 -5.09 7.80
CA GLY A 15 7.97 -6.36 7.65
C GLY A 15 7.14 -7.40 6.90
N TRP A 16 6.22 -6.97 6.06
CA TRP A 16 5.33 -7.86 5.32
C TRP A 16 5.85 -8.16 3.92
N SER A 17 5.73 -9.41 3.50
CA SER A 17 5.92 -9.77 2.10
C SER A 17 4.70 -9.29 1.28
N ALA A 18 4.84 -9.28 -0.05
CA ALA A 18 3.71 -8.99 -0.91
C ALA A 18 2.59 -10.03 -0.71
N ALA A 19 2.95 -11.28 -0.50
CA ALA A 19 1.97 -12.34 -0.24
C ALA A 19 1.20 -12.07 1.05
N GLU A 20 1.88 -11.56 2.09
CA GLU A 20 1.22 -11.26 3.36
C GLU A 20 0.24 -10.10 3.20
N LEU A 21 0.64 -9.04 2.51
CA LEU A 21 -0.28 -7.92 2.26
C LEU A 21 -1.47 -8.35 1.41
N ALA A 22 -1.23 -9.16 0.38
CA ALA A 22 -2.31 -9.66 -0.47
C ALA A 22 -3.33 -10.44 0.36
N LYS A 23 -2.85 -11.32 1.24
CA LYS A 23 -3.70 -12.12 2.11
C LYS A 23 -4.52 -11.22 3.05
N ARG A 24 -3.87 -10.27 3.70
CA ARG A 24 -4.54 -9.42 4.69
C ARG A 24 -5.54 -8.47 4.07
N SER A 25 -5.28 -8.02 2.85
CA SER A 25 -6.16 -7.08 2.15
C SER A 25 -7.23 -7.78 1.31
N ASN A 26 -7.15 -9.10 1.21
CA ASN A 26 -8.03 -9.88 0.35
C ASN A 26 -7.92 -9.45 -1.12
N VAL A 27 -6.70 -9.16 -1.54
CA VAL A 27 -6.37 -8.79 -2.92
C VAL A 27 -5.49 -9.89 -3.49
N GLY A 28 -5.70 -10.26 -4.74
CA GLY A 28 -4.88 -11.31 -5.36
C GLY A 28 -3.40 -10.91 -5.42
N ALA A 29 -2.52 -11.86 -5.15
CA ALA A 29 -1.07 -11.60 -5.13
C ALA A 29 -0.57 -11.09 -6.48
N THR A 30 -1.07 -11.63 -7.58
CA THR A 30 -0.69 -11.20 -8.93
C THR A 30 -1.12 -9.75 -9.17
N THR A 31 -2.32 -9.40 -8.73
CA THR A 31 -2.83 -8.05 -8.85
C THR A 31 -1.98 -7.07 -8.04
N LEU A 32 -1.64 -7.44 -6.81
CA LEU A 32 -0.80 -6.59 -5.97
C LEU A 32 0.57 -6.38 -6.58
N ARG A 33 1.21 -7.43 -7.09
CA ARG A 33 2.52 -7.31 -7.72
C ARG A 33 2.47 -6.36 -8.90
N ARG A 34 1.41 -6.45 -9.70
CA ARG A 34 1.24 -5.54 -10.84
C ARG A 34 1.15 -4.10 -10.37
N TYR A 35 0.42 -3.84 -9.30
CA TYR A 35 0.29 -2.49 -8.75
C TYR A 35 1.62 -1.95 -8.23
N GLU A 36 2.44 -2.82 -7.64
CA GLU A 36 3.74 -2.40 -7.11
C GLU A 36 4.78 -2.14 -8.19
N MET A 37 4.57 -2.64 -9.40
CA MET A 37 5.54 -2.52 -10.48
C MET A 37 5.34 -1.30 -11.36
N VAL A 38 4.17 -0.66 -11.31
CA VAL A 38 3.86 0.39 -12.29
C VAL A 38 4.52 1.74 -12.00
N GLY A 39 4.89 2.01 -10.75
CA GLY A 39 5.36 3.34 -10.37
C GLY A 39 4.21 4.35 -10.35
N GLY A 40 4.25 5.30 -9.43
CA GLY A 40 3.19 6.28 -9.30
C GLY A 40 1.87 5.66 -8.84
N VAL A 41 0.77 6.36 -9.08
CA VAL A 41 -0.56 5.86 -8.69
C VAL A 41 -1.03 4.86 -9.74
N PRO A 42 -1.29 3.60 -9.35
CA PRO A 42 -1.73 2.59 -10.33
C PRO A 42 -3.05 2.98 -10.98
N SER A 43 -3.15 2.74 -12.28
CA SER A 43 -4.40 2.88 -13.02
C SER A 43 -5.24 1.64 -12.72
N ALA A 44 -5.96 1.67 -11.62
CA ALA A 44 -6.47 0.46 -11.02
C ALA A 44 -7.92 0.60 -10.60
N ASN A 45 -8.53 -0.55 -10.34
CA ASN A 45 -9.83 -0.60 -9.71
C ASN A 45 -9.76 0.10 -8.36
N LEU A 46 -10.58 1.12 -8.17
CA LEU A 46 -10.57 1.92 -6.95
C LEU A 46 -10.84 1.06 -5.71
N SER A 47 -11.72 0.07 -5.82
CA SER A 47 -12.04 -0.78 -4.67
C SER A 47 -10.83 -1.58 -4.21
N VAL A 48 -9.95 -2.00 -5.12
CA VAL A 48 -8.72 -2.70 -4.77
C VAL A 48 -7.76 -1.77 -4.04
N LEU A 49 -7.59 -0.54 -4.55
CA LEU A 49 -6.74 0.44 -3.89
C LEU A 49 -7.25 0.78 -2.49
N LEU A 50 -8.57 0.89 -2.32
CA LEU A 50 -9.17 1.16 -1.02
C LEU A 50 -8.96 0.00 -0.05
N LYS A 51 -9.03 -1.24 -0.51
CA LYS A 51 -8.74 -2.41 0.33
C LYS A 51 -7.30 -2.38 0.82
N LEU A 52 -6.35 -2.09 -0.07
CA LEU A 52 -4.94 -2.01 0.30
C LEU A 52 -4.72 -0.88 1.31
N LYS A 53 -5.25 0.29 1.02
CA LYS A 53 -5.10 1.45 1.90
C LYS A 53 -5.69 1.17 3.28
N SER A 54 -6.90 0.64 3.33
CA SER A 54 -7.58 0.36 4.58
C SER A 54 -6.81 -0.67 5.42
N THR A 55 -6.30 -1.72 4.79
CA THR A 55 -5.52 -2.74 5.48
C THR A 55 -4.24 -2.14 6.08
N LEU A 56 -3.55 -1.31 5.32
CA LEU A 56 -2.31 -0.71 5.78
C LEU A 56 -2.58 0.30 6.90
N GLU A 57 -3.62 1.11 6.76
CA GLU A 57 -3.99 2.07 7.81
C GLU A 57 -4.38 1.37 9.10
N SER A 58 -5.11 0.26 9.00
CA SER A 58 -5.48 -0.53 10.18
C SER A 58 -4.27 -1.12 10.89
N SER A 59 -3.15 -1.23 10.20
CA SER A 59 -1.92 -1.78 10.75
C SER A 59 -0.96 -0.70 11.25
N GLY A 60 -1.39 0.55 11.26
CA GLY A 60 -0.61 1.65 11.81
C GLY A 60 0.07 2.55 10.78
N ILE A 61 -0.15 2.30 9.49
CA ILE A 61 0.45 3.13 8.45
C ILE A 61 -0.35 4.41 8.27
N GLU A 62 0.37 5.50 8.19
CA GLU A 62 -0.18 6.82 7.84
C GLU A 62 0.44 7.25 6.53
N PHE A 63 -0.39 7.57 5.54
CA PHE A 63 0.10 8.03 4.24
C PHE A 63 0.26 9.54 4.26
N THR A 64 1.42 10.01 3.82
CA THR A 64 1.76 11.43 3.87
C THR A 64 2.19 11.92 2.50
N GLY A 65 2.15 13.25 2.32
CA GLY A 65 2.58 13.88 1.08
C GLY A 65 1.61 13.64 -0.06
N ASP A 66 2.03 14.06 -1.24
CA ASP A 66 1.29 13.85 -2.48
C ASP A 66 1.79 12.58 -3.14
N PRO A 67 0.91 11.63 -3.52
CA PRO A 67 1.37 10.35 -4.08
C PRO A 67 2.20 10.48 -5.35
N LEU A 68 2.09 11.59 -6.07
CA LEU A 68 2.81 11.78 -7.32
C LEU A 68 4.01 12.72 -7.20
N VAL A 69 4.11 13.47 -6.10
CA VAL A 69 5.16 14.49 -5.93
C VAL A 69 6.13 14.11 -4.81
N ASN A 70 5.60 13.83 -3.63
CA ASN A 70 6.43 13.54 -2.46
C ASN A 70 5.80 12.45 -1.60
N PRO A 71 5.59 11.26 -2.17
CA PRO A 71 4.90 10.19 -1.44
C PRO A 71 5.68 9.77 -0.20
N GLY A 72 4.98 9.65 0.91
CA GLY A 72 5.58 9.22 2.15
C GLY A 72 4.66 8.32 2.94
N VAL A 73 5.25 7.61 3.90
CA VAL A 73 4.51 6.77 4.83
C VAL A 73 5.17 6.82 6.20
N THR A 74 4.35 6.71 7.22
CA THR A 74 4.80 6.65 8.62
C THR A 74 4.14 5.46 9.27
N LEU A 75 4.88 4.70 10.06
CA LEU A 75 4.32 3.61 10.85
C LEU A 75 4.17 4.09 12.29
N ASN A 76 2.93 4.05 12.79
CA ASN A 76 2.62 4.40 14.17
C ASN A 76 2.53 3.12 14.98
N LEU A 77 3.53 2.89 15.83
CA LEU A 77 3.63 1.64 16.58
C LEU A 77 2.60 1.52 17.70
N LYS A 78 1.99 2.61 18.07
CA LYS A 78 0.94 2.62 19.09
C LYS A 78 -0.45 2.57 18.49
N GLY A 79 -0.54 2.37 17.24
CA GLY A 79 -1.72 2.40 16.39
C GLY A 79 -2.96 1.75 16.83
#